data_ee355bc089f9489408faaa778de02391
#
_entry.id   ee355bc089f9489408faaa778de02391
#
_cell.length_a   1.000
_cell.length_b   1.000
_cell.length_c   1.000
_cell.angle_alpha   90.00
_cell.angle_beta   90.00
_cell.angle_gamma   90.00
#
_symmetry.space_group_name_H-M   'P 1'
#
loop_
_entity.id
_entity.type
_entity.pdbx_description
1 polymer ?
#
loop_
_entity_poly.entity_id
_entity_poly.type
_entity_poly.pdbx_seq_one_letter_code
_entity_poly.pdbx_strand_id
1 'polypeptide(L)'
;MSQWLSEVIATAQTHQDWLAPHRQAALAELEKVRWPLRKVEDWRFTPLIPVEKRSVSLAKPENSEFSAPKIGELSAIELVFSGNQLLTDVNALTLPEGLEIVRFSSATAEQQQVIETLLSDVKPAKHLFGQVN
;
A
#
# COMPACT_ATOMS: atom_id res chain seq x y z
N MET A 1 -22.32 -2.84 3.25
CA MET A 1 -20.84 -2.80 3.04
C MET A 1 -20.46 -4.10 2.38
N SER A 2 -19.54 -4.12 1.41
CA SER A 2 -19.09 -5.39 0.80
C SER A 2 -18.27 -6.20 1.80
N GLN A 3 -18.23 -7.52 1.66
CA GLN A 3 -17.42 -8.39 2.52
C GLN A 3 -15.94 -7.99 2.42
N TRP A 4 -15.45 -7.79 1.20
CA TRP A 4 -14.09 -7.33 0.92
C TRP A 4 -13.73 -6.06 1.72
N LEU A 5 -14.57 -5.04 1.66
CA LEU A 5 -14.32 -3.77 2.34
C LEU A 5 -14.31 -3.93 3.87
N SER A 6 -15.20 -4.74 4.42
CA SER A 6 -15.23 -5.01 5.86
C SER A 6 -13.96 -5.71 6.34
N GLU A 7 -13.43 -6.66 5.57
CA GLU A 7 -12.19 -7.36 5.89
C GLU A 7 -10.96 -6.46 5.76
N VAL A 8 -10.91 -5.59 4.74
CA VAL A 8 -9.84 -4.59 4.58
C VAL A 8 -9.82 -3.62 5.75
N ILE A 9 -10.98 -3.09 6.15
CA ILE A 9 -11.09 -2.19 7.30
C ILE A 9 -10.62 -2.90 8.58
N ALA A 10 -11.08 -4.11 8.83
CA ALA A 10 -10.69 -4.89 9.99
C ALA A 10 -9.17 -5.14 10.03
N THR A 11 -8.57 -5.46 8.87
CA THR A 11 -7.11 -5.64 8.75
C THR A 11 -6.37 -4.34 9.03
N ALA A 12 -6.82 -3.22 8.47
CA ALA A 12 -6.18 -1.92 8.68
C ALA A 12 -6.20 -1.48 10.15
N GLN A 13 -7.25 -1.80 10.89
CA GLN A 13 -7.40 -1.50 12.32
C GLN A 13 -6.41 -2.28 13.21
N THR A 14 -5.85 -3.40 12.73
CA THR A 14 -4.87 -4.17 13.50
C THR A 14 -3.49 -3.53 13.53
N HIS A 15 -3.18 -2.62 12.61
CA HIS A 15 -1.89 -1.95 12.53
C HIS A 15 -1.81 -0.78 13.51
N GLN A 16 -0.93 -0.92 14.51
CA GLN A 16 -0.68 0.09 15.53
C GLN A 16 0.76 0.61 15.40
N ASP A 17 0.94 1.65 14.61
CA ASP A 17 2.22 2.34 14.42
C ASP A 17 2.00 3.86 14.36
N TRP A 18 3.06 4.62 14.11
CA TRP A 18 3.00 6.08 14.06
C TRP A 18 2.06 6.63 12.97
N LEU A 19 1.71 5.85 11.94
CA LEU A 19 0.71 6.21 10.92
C LEU A 19 -0.74 5.95 11.35
N ALA A 20 -0.99 5.42 12.55
CA ALA A 20 -2.34 5.11 13.02
C ALA A 20 -3.32 6.31 12.94
N PRO A 21 -2.93 7.57 13.27
CA PRO A 21 -3.83 8.72 13.11
C PRO A 21 -4.25 8.95 11.65
N HIS A 22 -3.32 8.83 10.70
CA HIS A 22 -3.61 8.98 9.27
C HIS A 22 -4.53 7.87 8.77
N ARG A 23 -4.30 6.62 9.21
CA ARG A 23 -5.18 5.49 8.87
C ARG A 23 -6.58 5.67 9.43
N GLN A 24 -6.72 6.15 10.65
CA GLN A 24 -8.05 6.42 11.24
C GLN A 24 -8.81 7.49 10.45
N ALA A 25 -8.15 8.55 10.04
CA ALA A 25 -8.76 9.58 9.19
C ALA A 25 -9.19 9.00 7.83
N ALA A 26 -8.35 8.19 7.20
CA ALA A 26 -8.67 7.51 5.94
C ALA A 26 -9.84 6.54 6.09
N LEU A 27 -9.91 5.78 7.18
CA LEU A 27 -11.02 4.86 7.47
C LEU A 27 -12.35 5.62 7.64
N ALA A 28 -12.35 6.76 8.32
CA ALA A 28 -13.54 7.59 8.49
C ALA A 28 -14.09 8.13 7.16
N GLU A 29 -13.19 8.43 6.19
CA GLU A 29 -13.61 8.79 4.83
C GLU A 29 -14.06 7.57 4.04
N LEU A 30 -13.40 6.42 4.20
CA LEU A 30 -13.73 5.17 3.52
C LEU A 30 -15.15 4.67 3.84
N GLU A 31 -15.64 4.89 5.08
CA GLU A 31 -17.00 4.55 5.47
C GLU A 31 -18.08 5.32 4.70
N LYS A 32 -17.74 6.50 4.17
CA LYS A 32 -18.63 7.34 3.37
C LYS A 32 -18.67 6.96 1.89
N VAL A 33 -17.68 6.19 1.43
CA VAL A 33 -17.52 5.83 0.02
C VAL A 33 -18.37 4.61 -0.32
N ARG A 34 -19.03 4.70 -1.47
CA ARG A 34 -19.82 3.57 -2.00
C ARG A 34 -18.98 2.70 -2.90
N TRP A 35 -19.28 1.41 -2.92
CA TRP A 35 -18.73 0.48 -3.88
C TRP A 35 -18.97 0.99 -5.31
N PRO A 36 -17.95 1.04 -6.17
CA PRO A 36 -18.10 1.55 -7.52
C PRO A 36 -18.95 0.60 -8.36
N LEU A 37 -19.98 1.17 -8.96
CA LEU A 37 -20.89 0.46 -9.84
C LEU A 37 -20.53 0.69 -11.31
N ARG A 38 -21.00 -0.16 -12.20
CA ARG A 38 -20.85 -0.01 -13.67
C ARG A 38 -21.37 1.32 -14.23
N LYS A 39 -22.18 2.05 -13.47
CA LYS A 39 -22.66 3.39 -13.85
C LYS A 39 -21.58 4.46 -13.71
N VAL A 40 -20.52 4.20 -12.93
CA VAL A 40 -19.35 5.06 -12.83
C VAL A 40 -18.48 4.79 -14.05
N GLU A 41 -18.16 5.83 -14.80
CA GLU A 41 -17.51 5.74 -16.11
C GLU A 41 -16.17 5.00 -16.06
N ASP A 42 -15.36 5.30 -15.05
CA ASP A 42 -14.04 4.66 -14.84
C ASP A 42 -14.14 3.13 -14.65
N TRP A 43 -15.28 2.63 -14.16
CA TRP A 43 -15.53 1.21 -13.87
C TRP A 43 -16.52 0.53 -14.85
N ARG A 44 -16.93 1.25 -15.89
CA ARG A 44 -17.98 0.79 -16.82
C ARG A 44 -17.66 -0.58 -17.45
N PHE A 45 -16.41 -0.81 -17.80
CA PHE A 45 -15.94 -2.01 -18.46
C PHE A 45 -15.25 -3.01 -17.54
N THR A 46 -15.10 -2.67 -16.25
CA THR A 46 -14.42 -3.51 -15.24
C THR A 46 -15.45 -4.01 -14.22
N PRO A 47 -15.93 -5.25 -14.32
CA PRO A 47 -16.87 -5.80 -13.35
C PRO A 47 -16.16 -6.09 -12.02
N LEU A 48 -16.56 -5.40 -10.96
CA LEU A 48 -15.97 -5.54 -9.62
C LEU A 48 -16.72 -6.51 -8.69
N ILE A 49 -17.83 -7.08 -9.16
CA ILE A 49 -18.61 -8.05 -8.39
C ILE A 49 -17.77 -9.24 -7.89
N PRO A 50 -16.86 -9.83 -8.71
CA PRO A 50 -16.00 -10.90 -8.21
C PRO A 50 -15.08 -10.49 -7.07
N VAL A 51 -14.62 -9.23 -7.05
CA VAL A 51 -13.79 -8.67 -5.96
C VAL A 51 -14.63 -8.42 -4.71
N GLU A 52 -15.82 -7.81 -4.90
CA GLU A 52 -16.74 -7.46 -3.82
C GLU A 52 -17.12 -8.66 -2.94
N LYS A 53 -17.26 -9.83 -3.56
CA LYS A 53 -17.70 -11.07 -2.91
C LYS A 53 -16.58 -11.97 -2.42
N ARG A 54 -15.31 -11.61 -2.68
CA ARG A 54 -14.17 -12.42 -2.23
C ARG A 54 -13.72 -12.01 -0.84
N SER A 55 -13.38 -13.01 -0.05
CA SER A 55 -12.56 -12.84 1.13
C SER A 55 -11.12 -12.54 0.72
N VAL A 56 -10.47 -11.64 1.43
CA VAL A 56 -9.07 -11.27 1.23
C VAL A 56 -8.29 -11.48 2.52
N SER A 57 -7.08 -11.96 2.37
CA SER A 57 -6.12 -12.07 3.46
C SER A 57 -4.78 -11.52 2.98
N LEU A 58 -3.97 -11.04 3.92
CA LEU A 58 -2.60 -10.65 3.60
C LEU A 58 -1.85 -11.90 3.09
N ALA A 59 -1.17 -11.74 1.95
CA ALA A 59 -0.31 -12.79 1.41
C ALA A 59 0.79 -13.10 2.43
N LYS A 60 0.96 -14.39 2.74
CA LYS A 60 2.11 -14.81 3.53
C LYS A 60 3.33 -14.82 2.63
N PRO A 61 4.50 -14.35 3.12
CA PRO A 61 5.73 -14.46 2.35
C PRO A 61 6.02 -15.95 2.11
N GLU A 62 6.28 -16.31 0.88
CA GLU A 62 6.83 -17.63 0.56
C GLU A 62 8.34 -17.55 0.74
N ASN A 63 8.90 -18.50 1.49
CA ASN A 63 10.35 -18.68 1.66
C ASN A 63 10.94 -19.35 0.41
N SER A 64 10.67 -18.82 -0.76
CA SER A 64 11.29 -19.27 -2.00
C SER A 64 12.53 -18.43 -2.27
N GLU A 65 13.63 -19.08 -2.63
CA GLU A 65 14.78 -18.39 -3.21
C GLU A 65 14.31 -17.71 -4.50
N PHE A 66 14.07 -16.41 -4.39
CA PHE A 66 13.67 -15.62 -5.54
C PHE A 66 14.90 -14.99 -6.17
N SER A 67 15.16 -15.33 -7.42
CA SER A 67 16.14 -14.64 -8.24
C SER A 67 15.42 -13.63 -9.13
N ALA A 68 15.67 -12.35 -8.93
CA ALA A 68 15.11 -11.33 -9.80
C ALA A 68 15.63 -11.48 -11.22
N PRO A 69 14.78 -11.41 -12.25
CA PRO A 69 15.23 -11.42 -13.64
C PRO A 69 16.09 -10.18 -13.91
N LYS A 70 17.32 -10.39 -14.37
CA LYS A 70 18.20 -9.28 -14.77
C LYS A 70 17.75 -8.73 -16.11
N ILE A 71 17.62 -7.42 -16.21
CA ILE A 71 17.30 -6.72 -17.45
C ILE A 71 18.61 -6.29 -18.12
N GLY A 72 19.18 -7.17 -18.94
CA GLY A 72 20.35 -6.88 -19.75
C GLY A 72 21.52 -6.28 -18.95
N GLU A 73 22.09 -5.20 -19.48
CA GLU A 73 23.22 -4.46 -18.87
C GLU A 73 22.77 -3.33 -17.95
N LEU A 74 21.48 -3.29 -17.57
CA LEU A 74 20.93 -2.25 -16.70
C LEU A 74 21.46 -2.43 -15.27
N SER A 75 22.20 -1.43 -14.78
CA SER A 75 22.51 -1.31 -13.36
C SER A 75 21.36 -0.62 -12.67
N ALA A 76 20.63 -1.33 -11.83
CA ALA A 76 19.46 -0.83 -11.13
C ALA A 76 19.53 -1.15 -9.64
N ILE A 77 18.84 -0.33 -8.83
CA ILE A 77 18.57 -0.65 -7.44
C ILE A 77 17.38 -1.60 -7.43
N GLU A 78 17.58 -2.81 -6.93
CA GLU A 78 16.56 -3.86 -6.92
C GLU A 78 15.87 -3.92 -5.56
N LEU A 79 14.55 -3.75 -5.55
CA LEU A 79 13.70 -3.98 -4.38
C LEU A 79 12.83 -5.21 -4.64
N VAL A 80 13.08 -6.28 -3.88
CA VAL A 80 12.40 -7.57 -4.02
C VAL A 80 11.32 -7.69 -2.98
N PHE A 81 10.09 -7.96 -3.42
CA PHE A 81 8.94 -8.18 -2.55
C PHE A 81 8.44 -9.62 -2.70
N SER A 82 8.04 -10.22 -1.58
CA SER A 82 7.26 -11.46 -1.54
C SER A 82 5.98 -11.23 -0.75
N GLY A 83 4.84 -11.30 -1.43
CA GLY A 83 3.57 -10.89 -0.83
C GLY A 83 3.60 -9.41 -0.41
N ASN A 84 3.42 -9.16 0.87
CA ASN A 84 3.45 -7.83 1.48
C ASN A 84 4.80 -7.51 2.17
N GLN A 85 5.81 -8.36 2.02
CA GLN A 85 7.08 -8.21 2.71
C GLN A 85 8.19 -7.82 1.74
N LEU A 86 8.93 -6.75 2.06
CA LEU A 86 10.16 -6.38 1.38
C LEU A 86 11.29 -7.28 1.87
N LEU A 87 11.85 -8.09 0.97
CA LEU A 87 12.95 -9.02 1.27
C LEU A 87 14.31 -8.34 1.19
N THR A 88 14.45 -7.32 0.35
CA THR A 88 15.71 -6.57 0.21
C THR A 88 16.05 -5.87 1.53
N ASP A 89 17.27 -6.07 2.01
CA ASP A 89 17.81 -5.25 3.10
C ASP A 89 18.19 -3.86 2.55
N VAL A 90 17.35 -2.87 2.85
CA VAL A 90 17.55 -1.50 2.37
C VAL A 90 18.82 -0.86 2.93
N ASN A 91 19.30 -1.31 4.10
CA ASN A 91 20.52 -0.78 4.72
C ASN A 91 21.79 -1.30 4.05
N ALA A 92 21.69 -2.40 3.31
CA ALA A 92 22.80 -2.98 2.56
C ALA A 92 22.91 -2.40 1.13
N LEU A 93 21.97 -1.56 0.70
CA LEU A 93 21.98 -0.96 -0.62
C LEU A 93 23.01 0.17 -0.74
N THR A 94 23.77 0.19 -1.82
CA THR A 94 24.58 1.35 -2.20
C THR A 94 23.71 2.30 -3.02
N LEU A 95 23.32 3.41 -2.41
CA LEU A 95 22.46 4.40 -3.04
C LEU A 95 23.29 5.59 -3.56
N PRO A 96 22.86 6.22 -4.67
CA PRO A 96 23.42 7.49 -5.12
C PRO A 96 23.24 8.59 -4.07
N GLU A 97 24.12 9.59 -4.11
CA GLU A 97 24.00 10.77 -3.24
C GLU A 97 22.64 11.45 -3.42
N GLY A 98 22.00 11.78 -2.30
CA GLY A 98 20.67 12.41 -2.27
C GLY A 98 19.48 11.46 -2.41
N LEU A 99 19.72 10.15 -2.57
CA LEU A 99 18.65 9.14 -2.57
C LEU A 99 18.65 8.37 -1.24
N GLU A 100 17.49 8.30 -0.62
CA GLU A 100 17.25 7.52 0.59
C GLU A 100 16.03 6.60 0.39
N ILE A 101 16.12 5.36 0.86
CA ILE A 101 15.01 4.40 0.87
C ILE A 101 14.70 4.04 2.30
N VAL A 102 13.51 4.41 2.75
CA VAL A 102 13.08 4.25 4.14
C VAL A 102 11.86 3.35 4.21
N ARG A 103 11.88 2.38 5.11
CA ARG A 103 10.67 1.65 5.48
C ARG A 103 9.87 2.50 6.47
N PHE A 104 8.58 2.66 6.26
CA PHE A 104 7.73 3.41 7.20
C PHE A 104 7.80 2.86 8.63
N SER A 105 7.90 1.54 8.77
CA SER A 105 7.99 0.89 10.08
C SER A 105 9.28 1.20 10.86
N SER A 106 10.34 1.64 10.19
CA SER A 106 11.64 1.97 10.79
C SER A 106 12.06 3.42 10.59
N ALA A 107 11.14 4.29 10.15
CA ALA A 107 11.40 5.70 9.93
C ALA A 107 11.78 6.40 11.25
N THR A 108 12.86 7.19 11.22
CA THR A 108 13.25 8.06 12.33
C THR A 108 12.23 9.20 12.51
N ALA A 109 12.26 9.89 13.65
CA ALA A 109 11.35 11.00 13.89
C ALA A 109 11.45 12.11 12.82
N GLU A 110 12.64 12.39 12.30
CA GLU A 110 12.87 13.36 11.24
C GLU A 110 12.26 12.89 9.92
N GLN A 111 12.46 11.62 9.57
CA GLN A 111 11.86 11.01 8.38
C GLN A 111 10.34 10.95 8.48
N GLN A 112 9.79 10.63 9.66
CA GLN A 112 8.35 10.65 9.90
C GLN A 112 7.76 12.03 9.63
N GLN A 113 8.41 13.10 10.09
CA GLN A 113 7.96 14.48 9.85
C GLN A 113 7.92 14.84 8.35
N VAL A 114 8.94 14.41 7.59
CA VAL A 114 8.95 14.60 6.13
C VAL A 114 7.81 13.83 5.47
N ILE A 115 7.63 12.56 5.85
CA ILE A 115 6.57 11.70 5.32
C ILE A 115 5.18 12.28 5.64
N GLU A 116 4.95 12.74 6.89
CA GLU A 116 3.68 13.37 7.28
C GLU A 116 3.38 14.63 6.46
N THR A 117 4.39 15.45 6.23
CA THR A 117 4.24 16.64 5.37
C THR A 117 3.82 16.25 3.96
N LEU A 118 4.46 15.26 3.38
CA LEU A 118 4.12 14.77 2.03
C LEU A 118 2.74 14.12 1.97
N LEU A 119 2.37 13.32 2.98
CA LEU A 119 1.05 12.70 3.06
C LEU A 119 -0.07 13.74 3.20
N SER A 120 0.15 14.85 3.91
CA SER A 120 -0.83 15.92 4.05
C SER A 120 -1.12 16.65 2.73
N ASP A 121 -0.16 16.69 1.82
CA ASP A 121 -0.30 17.29 0.50
C ASP A 121 -0.98 16.36 -0.52
N VAL A 122 -1.06 15.07 -0.23
CA VAL A 122 -1.75 14.10 -1.08
C VAL A 122 -3.26 14.29 -0.95
N LYS A 123 -3.89 14.76 -2.01
CA LYS A 123 -5.35 14.88 -2.04
C LYS A 123 -6.00 13.51 -1.90
N PRO A 124 -7.04 13.37 -1.06
CA PRO A 124 -7.78 12.12 -0.94
C PRO A 124 -8.23 11.63 -2.31
N ALA A 125 -7.98 10.37 -2.60
CA ALA A 125 -8.42 9.77 -3.85
C ALA A 125 -9.96 9.82 -3.93
N LYS A 126 -10.49 10.18 -5.10
CA LYS A 126 -11.94 10.23 -5.32
C LYS A 126 -12.60 8.85 -5.35
N HIS A 127 -11.79 7.81 -5.49
CA HIS A 127 -12.26 6.43 -5.70
C HIS A 127 -11.88 5.53 -4.52
N LEU A 128 -12.74 4.55 -4.23
CA LEU A 128 -12.60 3.60 -3.14
C LEU A 128 -11.20 2.98 -3.06
N PHE A 129 -10.67 2.48 -4.16
CA PHE A 129 -9.37 1.78 -4.17
C PHE A 129 -8.18 2.71 -3.91
N GLY A 130 -8.30 3.98 -4.27
CA GLY A 130 -7.28 4.97 -3.93
C GLY A 130 -7.31 5.42 -2.47
N GLN A 131 -8.43 5.20 -1.77
CA GLN A 131 -8.54 5.50 -0.33
C GLN A 131 -8.10 4.32 0.55
N VAL A 132 -8.13 3.11 -0.01
CA VAL A 132 -7.68 1.89 0.69
C VAL A 132 -6.16 1.76 0.69
N ASN A 133 -5.50 2.36 -0.30
CA ASN A 133 -4.07 2.22 -0.51
C ASN A 133 -3.22 3.08 0.43
#